data_f01b2e3b36415476c0918e87ef5c8ab8
#
_entry.id   f01b2e3b36415476c0918e87ef5c8ab8
#
_cell.length_a   1.000
_cell.length_b   1.000
_cell.length_c   1.000
_cell.angle_alpha   90.00
_cell.angle_beta   90.00
_cell.angle_gamma   90.00
#
_symmetry.space_group_name_H-M   'P 1'
#
loop_
_entity.id
_entity.type
_entity.pdbx_description
1 polymer ?
#
loop_
_entity_poly.entity_id
_entity_poly.type
_entity_poly.pdbx_seq_one_letter_code
_entity_poly.pdbx_strand_id
1 'polypeptide(L)'
;VYFNLNKQLLLLLLLLHVSVTLAIEENYRLEISKSDKQLTVKRGDKTIKSFYIALGKGGKGTKQRIGDSKTPVGDYKITDFKADSKFHYFMQIDYPNMLDAWYGYKNNIISGREFKNIAFAFRDKQRPPQNTALGGYIGIHGLGESTEERRKIHASFNWTEGCIALKNTEITSLRQYVSIGTRVVIKE
;
A
#
# COMPACT_ATOMS: atom_id res chain seq x y z
N VAL A 1 -29.40 -27.95 54.18
CA VAL A 1 -28.87 -26.63 53.80
C VAL A 1 -27.46 -26.75 53.12
N TYR A 2 -27.15 -27.85 52.41
CA TYR A 2 -25.81 -28.04 51.79
C TYR A 2 -25.85 -28.12 50.25
N PHE A 3 -26.89 -27.62 49.59
CA PHE A 3 -27.05 -27.92 48.14
C PHE A 3 -26.79 -26.76 47.18
N ASN A 4 -26.41 -25.57 47.65
CA ASN A 4 -26.26 -24.40 46.73
C ASN A 4 -24.82 -23.90 46.53
N LEU A 5 -23.86 -24.33 47.32
CA LEU A 5 -22.48 -23.82 47.19
C LEU A 5 -21.73 -24.41 46.00
N ASN A 6 -22.02 -25.70 45.68
CA ASN A 6 -21.31 -26.40 44.58
C ASN A 6 -21.77 -25.97 43.16
N LYS A 7 -23.02 -25.51 43.01
CA LYS A 7 -23.51 -25.02 41.72
C LYS A 7 -22.95 -23.65 41.32
N GLN A 8 -22.79 -22.77 42.33
CA GLN A 8 -22.18 -21.46 42.09
C GLN A 8 -20.67 -21.53 41.80
N LEU A 9 -19.98 -22.45 42.47
CA LEU A 9 -18.56 -22.69 42.22
C LEU A 9 -18.31 -23.32 40.85
N LEU A 10 -19.19 -24.20 40.35
CA LEU A 10 -19.14 -24.78 39.02
C LEU A 10 -19.41 -23.74 37.93
N LEU A 11 -20.34 -22.80 38.15
CA LEU A 11 -20.63 -21.70 37.23
C LEU A 11 -19.47 -20.69 37.13
N LEU A 12 -18.79 -20.42 38.28
CA LEU A 12 -17.61 -19.54 38.27
C LEU A 12 -16.41 -20.17 37.58
N LEU A 13 -16.24 -21.49 37.66
CA LEU A 13 -15.17 -22.20 36.95
C LEU A 13 -15.42 -22.31 35.43
N LEU A 14 -16.66 -22.33 34.96
CA LEU A 14 -17.00 -22.30 33.54
C LEU A 14 -16.77 -20.91 32.88
N LEU A 15 -16.86 -19.83 33.67
CA LEU A 15 -16.63 -18.46 33.19
C LEU A 15 -15.13 -18.11 33.01
N LEU A 16 -14.23 -18.88 33.58
CA LEU A 16 -12.78 -18.65 33.52
C LEU A 16 -12.09 -19.28 32.31
N HIS A 17 -12.81 -20.00 31.43
CA HIS A 17 -12.25 -20.66 30.25
C HIS A 17 -12.64 -20.00 28.92
N VAL A 18 -13.17 -18.76 28.93
CA VAL A 18 -13.19 -17.94 27.74
C VAL A 18 -11.77 -17.38 27.58
N SER A 19 -10.86 -18.23 27.12
CA SER A 19 -9.62 -17.77 26.51
C SER A 19 -10.03 -16.97 25.29
N VAL A 20 -10.11 -15.63 25.43
CA VAL A 20 -10.13 -14.71 24.32
C VAL A 20 -8.77 -14.87 23.65
N THR A 21 -8.68 -15.84 22.76
CA THR A 21 -7.65 -15.84 21.74
C THR A 21 -7.93 -14.60 20.89
N LEU A 22 -7.36 -13.47 21.28
CA LEU A 22 -7.13 -12.36 20.36
C LEU A 22 -6.26 -12.97 19.26
N ALA A 23 -6.91 -13.51 18.22
CA ALA A 23 -6.25 -13.78 16.99
C ALA A 23 -5.68 -12.42 16.56
N ILE A 24 -4.38 -12.21 16.78
CA ILE A 24 -3.65 -11.16 16.10
C ILE A 24 -3.78 -11.56 14.63
N GLU A 25 -4.75 -10.93 13.96
CA GLU A 25 -4.87 -11.06 12.52
C GLU A 25 -3.56 -10.51 11.98
N GLU A 26 -2.60 -11.40 11.71
CA GLU A 26 -1.32 -11.03 11.12
C GLU A 26 -1.59 -10.50 9.71
N ASN A 27 -1.89 -9.22 9.67
CA ASN A 27 -2.19 -8.53 8.42
C ASN A 27 -0.97 -8.57 7.49
N TYR A 28 -1.20 -8.89 6.25
CA TYR A 28 -0.19 -8.79 5.22
C TYR A 28 0.26 -7.32 5.07
N ARG A 29 1.56 -7.14 4.80
CA ARG A 29 2.13 -5.88 4.34
C ARG A 29 2.90 -6.09 3.04
N LEU A 30 3.02 -5.05 2.27
CA LEU A 30 3.84 -5.03 1.07
C LEU A 30 5.13 -4.27 1.34
N GLU A 31 6.26 -4.86 0.99
CA GLU A 31 7.56 -4.21 1.00
C GLU A 31 8.08 -4.11 -0.42
N ILE A 32 8.46 -2.92 -0.84
CA ILE A 32 8.95 -2.63 -2.18
C ILE A 32 10.38 -2.11 -2.07
N SER A 33 11.32 -2.85 -2.67
CA SER A 33 12.69 -2.41 -2.89
C SER A 33 12.82 -1.89 -4.31
N LYS A 34 13.14 -0.61 -4.46
CA LYS A 34 13.34 0.02 -5.77
C LYS A 34 14.65 -0.44 -6.41
N SER A 35 15.72 -0.57 -5.61
CA SER A 35 17.02 -1.05 -6.08
C SER A 35 16.96 -2.47 -6.61
N ASP A 36 16.21 -3.35 -5.93
CA ASP A 36 16.09 -4.75 -6.29
C ASP A 36 14.98 -5.01 -7.31
N LYS A 37 14.17 -3.99 -7.61
CA LYS A 37 12.95 -4.10 -8.44
C LYS A 37 12.04 -5.24 -7.97
N GLN A 38 11.82 -5.30 -6.66
CA GLN A 38 11.06 -6.37 -6.03
C GLN A 38 9.94 -5.84 -5.15
N LEU A 39 8.76 -6.46 -5.27
CA LEU A 39 7.66 -6.35 -4.33
C LEU A 39 7.55 -7.65 -3.55
N THR A 40 7.57 -7.57 -2.23
CA THR A 40 7.47 -8.70 -1.32
C THR A 40 6.23 -8.59 -0.45
N VAL A 41 5.45 -9.67 -0.41
CA VAL A 41 4.34 -9.84 0.53
C VAL A 41 4.89 -10.42 1.82
N LYS A 42 4.69 -9.73 2.93
CA LYS A 42 5.08 -10.15 4.27
C LYS A 42 3.86 -10.44 5.15
N ARG A 43 4.00 -11.42 6.04
CA ARG A 43 3.11 -11.65 7.18
C ARG A 43 3.98 -11.79 8.45
N GLY A 44 3.93 -10.82 9.36
CA GLY A 44 4.98 -10.67 10.36
C GLY A 44 6.34 -10.53 9.67
N ASP A 45 7.36 -11.25 10.10
CA ASP A 45 8.68 -11.23 9.45
C ASP A 45 8.83 -12.24 8.30
N LYS A 46 7.81 -13.10 8.12
CA LYS A 46 7.85 -14.13 7.09
C LYS A 46 7.56 -13.57 5.71
N THR A 47 8.42 -13.87 4.74
CA THR A 47 8.16 -13.66 3.31
C THR A 47 7.18 -14.72 2.81
N ILE A 48 6.06 -14.27 2.26
CA ILE A 48 5.01 -15.14 1.71
C ILE A 48 5.19 -15.29 0.21
N LYS A 49 5.48 -14.18 -0.49
CA LYS A 49 5.64 -14.16 -1.93
C LYS A 49 6.45 -12.96 -2.37
N SER A 50 7.15 -13.08 -3.48
CA SER A 50 7.88 -11.97 -4.10
C SER A 50 7.56 -11.90 -5.59
N PHE A 51 7.59 -10.67 -6.14
CA PHE A 51 7.30 -10.37 -7.53
C PHE A 51 8.36 -9.42 -8.07
N TYR A 52 8.73 -9.59 -9.33
CA TYR A 52 9.49 -8.59 -10.06
C TYR A 52 8.58 -7.42 -10.44
N ILE A 53 9.09 -6.20 -10.37
CA ILE A 53 8.34 -5.00 -10.66
C ILE A 53 9.10 -4.06 -11.61
N ALA A 54 8.35 -3.28 -12.38
CA ALA A 54 8.87 -2.08 -13.01
C ALA A 54 8.34 -0.83 -12.29
N LEU A 55 9.14 0.21 -12.26
CA LEU A 55 8.92 1.43 -11.50
C LEU A 55 8.78 2.66 -12.40
N GLY A 56 8.69 3.83 -11.79
CA GLY A 56 8.75 5.10 -12.48
C GLY A 56 10.08 5.29 -13.24
N LYS A 57 9.99 5.78 -14.48
CA LYS A 57 11.17 6.02 -15.35
C LYS A 57 12.06 7.17 -14.89
N GLY A 58 11.64 7.94 -13.88
CA GLY A 58 12.38 9.08 -13.33
C GLY A 58 13.61 8.70 -12.49
N GLY A 59 13.92 7.40 -12.35
CA GLY A 59 15.14 6.90 -11.71
C GLY A 59 15.10 6.93 -10.18
N LYS A 60 16.29 7.06 -9.58
CA LYS A 60 16.51 7.01 -8.13
C LYS A 60 15.89 8.20 -7.37
N GLY A 61 15.76 8.05 -6.07
CA GLY A 61 15.18 9.03 -5.15
C GLY A 61 13.66 8.98 -5.12
N THR A 62 13.06 9.74 -4.20
CA THR A 62 11.62 9.78 -4.00
C THR A 62 10.93 10.74 -4.98
N LYS A 63 9.64 10.49 -5.25
CA LYS A 63 8.76 11.41 -5.95
C LYS A 63 8.60 12.71 -5.18
N GLN A 64 8.72 13.85 -5.88
CA GLN A 64 8.64 15.19 -5.28
C GLN A 64 7.60 16.09 -5.94
N ARG A 65 7.27 15.87 -7.20
CA ARG A 65 6.33 16.71 -7.97
C ARG A 65 5.69 15.93 -9.12
N ILE A 66 4.60 16.47 -9.62
CA ILE A 66 3.98 15.97 -10.85
C ILE A 66 4.98 16.00 -12.02
N GLY A 67 4.97 14.99 -12.87
CA GLY A 67 5.84 14.91 -14.06
C GLY A 67 7.27 14.43 -13.81
N ASP A 68 7.71 14.23 -12.57
CA ASP A 68 9.05 13.72 -12.27
C ASP A 68 9.23 12.23 -12.58
N SER A 69 8.14 11.55 -12.85
CA SER A 69 8.08 10.10 -13.17
C SER A 69 8.78 9.21 -12.16
N LYS A 70 8.94 9.66 -10.92
CA LYS A 70 9.57 8.89 -9.84
C LYS A 70 8.54 8.12 -9.04
N THR A 71 8.89 6.90 -8.62
CA THR A 71 8.15 6.16 -7.60
C THR A 71 8.50 6.74 -6.22
N PRO A 72 7.49 7.07 -5.38
CA PRO A 72 7.76 7.61 -4.06
C PRO A 72 8.44 6.59 -3.15
N VAL A 73 9.21 7.08 -2.18
CA VAL A 73 9.78 6.32 -1.06
C VAL A 73 9.03 6.74 0.20
N GLY A 74 8.59 5.79 1.01
CA GLY A 74 7.83 6.09 2.21
C GLY A 74 6.96 4.94 2.69
N ASP A 75 6.11 5.25 3.65
CA ASP A 75 5.12 4.34 4.24
C ASP A 75 3.72 4.80 3.83
N TYR A 76 3.03 3.92 3.12
CA TYR A 76 1.73 4.18 2.51
C TYR A 76 0.74 3.10 2.90
N LYS A 77 -0.54 3.30 2.50
CA LYS A 77 -1.62 2.31 2.63
C LYS A 77 -2.41 2.22 1.34
N ILE A 78 -2.95 1.04 1.07
CA ILE A 78 -3.92 0.86 -0.02
C ILE A 78 -5.23 1.58 0.34
N THR A 79 -5.74 2.40 -0.56
CA THR A 79 -6.95 3.20 -0.36
C THR A 79 -8.09 2.87 -1.30
N ASP A 80 -7.79 2.28 -2.46
CA ASP A 80 -8.80 2.02 -3.48
C ASP A 80 -8.38 0.91 -4.44
N PHE A 81 -9.37 0.28 -5.08
CA PHE A 81 -9.20 -0.75 -6.10
C PHE A 81 -10.02 -0.42 -7.35
N LYS A 82 -9.43 -0.61 -8.52
CA LYS A 82 -10.13 -0.52 -9.81
C LYS A 82 -9.92 -1.80 -10.61
N ALA A 83 -10.97 -2.62 -10.70
CA ALA A 83 -10.92 -3.91 -11.40
C ALA A 83 -10.83 -3.73 -12.93
N ASP A 84 -11.64 -2.80 -13.48
CA ASP A 84 -11.71 -2.52 -14.93
C ASP A 84 -10.78 -1.37 -15.33
N SER A 85 -9.54 -1.44 -14.86
CA SER A 85 -8.54 -0.46 -15.22
C SER A 85 -7.92 -0.77 -16.60
N LYS A 86 -7.56 0.28 -17.37
CA LYS A 86 -6.70 0.13 -18.56
C LYS A 86 -5.39 -0.62 -18.28
N PHE A 87 -5.07 -0.83 -17.02
CA PHE A 87 -3.92 -1.58 -16.51
C PHE A 87 -4.27 -2.98 -16.03
N HIS A 88 -5.41 -3.55 -16.40
CA HIS A 88 -5.97 -4.81 -15.95
C HIS A 88 -6.54 -4.73 -14.51
N TYR A 89 -5.74 -4.35 -13.54
CA TYR A 89 -6.11 -4.09 -12.17
C TYR A 89 -5.24 -3.00 -11.56
N PHE A 90 -5.82 -2.14 -10.73
CA PHE A 90 -5.10 -1.02 -10.10
C PHE A 90 -5.44 -0.96 -8.61
N MET A 91 -4.41 -0.88 -7.77
CA MET A 91 -4.48 -0.69 -6.32
C MET A 91 -3.87 0.65 -5.98
N GLN A 92 -4.67 1.62 -5.57
CA GLN A 92 -4.19 2.97 -5.25
C GLN A 92 -3.58 3.02 -3.85
N ILE A 93 -2.48 3.75 -3.68
CA ILE A 93 -1.91 4.09 -2.37
C ILE A 93 -2.29 5.53 -1.97
N ASP A 94 -2.14 5.87 -0.69
CA ASP A 94 -2.45 7.19 -0.10
C ASP A 94 -1.34 8.24 -0.33
N TYR A 95 -0.65 8.17 -1.46
CA TYR A 95 0.26 9.25 -1.87
C TYR A 95 -0.54 10.50 -2.29
N PRO A 96 -0.09 11.74 -1.91
CA PRO A 96 1.02 12.07 -1.02
C PRO A 96 0.66 11.89 0.46
N ASN A 97 1.58 11.30 1.25
CA ASN A 97 1.43 11.20 2.70
C ASN A 97 1.88 12.51 3.41
N MET A 98 1.86 12.52 4.76
CA MET A 98 2.23 13.71 5.54
C MET A 98 3.69 14.13 5.37
N LEU A 99 4.59 13.18 5.16
CA LEU A 99 6.01 13.48 4.95
C LEU A 99 6.23 14.10 3.56
N ASP A 100 5.57 13.56 2.53
CA ASP A 100 5.58 14.13 1.18
C ASP A 100 5.02 15.55 1.19
N ALA A 101 3.91 15.77 1.90
CA ALA A 101 3.27 17.09 2.03
C ALA A 101 4.18 18.11 2.76
N TRP A 102 4.79 17.69 3.87
CA TRP A 102 5.71 18.53 4.62
C TRP A 102 6.92 18.94 3.79
N TYR A 103 7.52 17.97 3.09
CA TYR A 103 8.63 18.22 2.16
C TYR A 103 8.22 19.18 1.05
N GLY A 104 7.07 18.93 0.43
CA GLY A 104 6.54 19.77 -0.64
C GLY A 104 6.27 21.22 -0.19
N TYR A 105 5.70 21.40 0.99
CA TYR A 105 5.46 22.73 1.57
C TYR A 105 6.78 23.45 1.91
N LYS A 106 7.69 22.75 2.60
CA LYS A 106 9.00 23.32 2.99
C LYS A 106 9.84 23.77 1.78
N ASN A 107 9.69 23.10 0.65
CA ASN A 107 10.41 23.41 -0.59
C ASN A 107 9.60 24.27 -1.57
N ASN A 108 8.49 24.88 -1.14
CA ASN A 108 7.62 25.74 -1.94
C ASN A 108 7.05 25.04 -3.21
N ILE A 109 6.89 23.71 -3.18
CA ILE A 109 6.29 22.92 -4.27
C ILE A 109 4.77 23.02 -4.18
N ILE A 110 4.22 22.99 -2.95
CA ILE A 110 2.79 23.16 -2.67
C ILE A 110 2.54 24.36 -1.77
N SER A 111 1.35 24.93 -1.90
CA SER A 111 0.89 26.02 -1.04
C SER A 111 0.53 25.55 0.37
N GLY A 112 0.48 26.49 1.33
CA GLY A 112 -0.01 26.20 2.68
C GLY A 112 -1.45 25.68 2.71
N ARG A 113 -2.28 26.04 1.73
CA ARG A 113 -3.64 25.50 1.58
C ARG A 113 -3.61 24.04 1.17
N GLU A 114 -2.82 23.66 0.19
CA GLU A 114 -2.66 22.25 -0.24
C GLU A 114 -2.10 21.40 0.89
N PHE A 115 -1.08 21.88 1.60
CA PHE A 115 -0.55 21.22 2.79
C PHE A 115 -1.64 20.93 3.83
N LYS A 116 -2.45 21.95 4.19
CA LYS A 116 -3.56 21.79 5.14
C LYS A 116 -4.58 20.78 4.65
N ASN A 117 -4.93 20.79 3.37
CA ASN A 117 -5.89 19.83 2.80
C ASN A 117 -5.39 18.39 2.88
N ILE A 118 -4.10 18.15 2.63
CA ILE A 118 -3.48 16.82 2.80
C ILE A 118 -3.49 16.43 4.28
N ALA A 119 -3.13 17.36 5.19
CA ALA A 119 -3.12 17.10 6.62
C ALA A 119 -4.51 16.77 7.17
N PHE A 120 -5.56 17.44 6.71
CA PHE A 120 -6.94 17.13 7.09
C PHE A 120 -7.37 15.76 6.57
N ALA A 121 -7.06 15.44 5.32
CA ALA A 121 -7.35 14.13 4.76
C ALA A 121 -6.65 13.02 5.58
N PHE A 122 -5.40 13.21 5.98
CA PHE A 122 -4.68 12.26 6.82
C PHE A 122 -5.33 12.10 8.21
N ARG A 123 -5.66 13.23 8.88
CA ARG A 123 -6.35 13.22 10.19
C ARG A 123 -7.68 12.47 10.12
N ASP A 124 -8.45 12.71 9.07
CA ASP A 124 -9.81 12.18 8.90
C ASP A 124 -9.80 10.79 8.23
N LYS A 125 -8.61 10.18 8.06
CA LYS A 125 -8.40 8.87 7.41
C LYS A 125 -9.00 8.79 6.01
N GLN A 126 -9.03 9.93 5.30
CA GLN A 126 -9.50 10.05 3.93
C GLN A 126 -8.33 10.00 2.95
N ARG A 127 -8.65 9.72 1.68
CA ARG A 127 -7.68 9.80 0.61
C ARG A 127 -7.23 11.25 0.43
N PRO A 128 -5.90 11.52 0.37
CA PRO A 128 -5.40 12.87 0.15
C PRO A 128 -5.78 13.41 -1.24
N PRO A 129 -5.79 14.75 -1.44
CA PRO A 129 -5.98 15.35 -2.75
C PRO A 129 -4.98 14.81 -3.77
N GLN A 130 -5.47 14.43 -4.96
CA GLN A 130 -4.67 13.75 -5.99
C GLN A 130 -4.20 14.70 -7.11
N ASN A 131 -4.61 15.96 -7.07
CA ASN A 131 -4.35 16.98 -8.11
C ASN A 131 -3.50 18.14 -7.59
N THR A 132 -2.61 17.87 -6.65
CA THR A 132 -1.64 18.87 -6.15
C THR A 132 -0.39 18.90 -7.04
N ALA A 133 0.48 19.89 -6.84
CA ALA A 133 1.77 19.97 -7.52
C ALA A 133 2.72 18.80 -7.18
N LEU A 134 2.45 18.05 -6.08
CA LEU A 134 3.15 16.79 -5.79
C LEU A 134 2.73 15.66 -6.77
N GLY A 135 1.58 15.81 -7.41
CA GLY A 135 0.93 14.77 -8.19
C GLY A 135 0.04 13.87 -7.34
N GLY A 136 -0.38 12.75 -7.90
CA GLY A 136 -1.27 11.78 -7.27
C GLY A 136 -1.45 10.54 -8.13
N TYR A 137 -2.48 9.76 -7.84
CA TYR A 137 -2.85 8.54 -8.57
C TYR A 137 -1.70 7.52 -8.67
N ILE A 138 -0.86 7.47 -7.63
CA ILE A 138 0.17 6.45 -7.52
C ILE A 138 -0.45 5.15 -7.00
N GLY A 139 -0.06 4.04 -7.59
CA GLY A 139 -0.56 2.74 -7.20
C GLY A 139 0.25 1.58 -7.76
N ILE A 140 -0.23 0.39 -7.46
CA ILE A 140 0.33 -0.89 -7.92
C ILE A 140 -0.64 -1.43 -8.98
N HIS A 141 -0.15 -1.80 -10.16
CA HIS A 141 -1.03 -2.19 -11.26
C HIS A 141 -0.43 -3.25 -12.20
N GLY A 142 -1.27 -3.86 -13.02
CA GLY A 142 -0.85 -4.75 -14.09
C GLY A 142 -0.39 -4.02 -15.35
N LEU A 143 -0.08 -4.79 -16.39
CA LEU A 143 0.35 -4.24 -17.68
C LEU A 143 -0.82 -3.66 -18.51
N GLY A 144 -2.03 -4.08 -18.22
CA GLY A 144 -3.19 -3.85 -19.09
C GLY A 144 -3.17 -4.78 -20.29
N GLU A 145 -3.22 -4.23 -21.48
CA GLU A 145 -2.98 -5.03 -22.68
C GLU A 145 -1.56 -5.60 -22.67
N SER A 146 -1.46 -6.92 -22.53
CA SER A 146 -0.19 -7.62 -22.31
C SER A 146 0.38 -8.16 -23.62
N THR A 147 0.74 -7.24 -24.54
CA THR A 147 1.44 -7.59 -25.77
C THR A 147 2.85 -8.13 -25.49
N GLU A 148 3.46 -8.81 -26.44
CA GLU A 148 4.83 -9.30 -26.30
C GLU A 148 5.82 -8.14 -26.11
N GLU A 149 5.65 -7.06 -26.85
CA GLU A 149 6.48 -5.85 -26.73
C GLU A 149 6.38 -5.25 -25.33
N ARG A 150 5.16 -5.09 -24.79
CA ARG A 150 4.95 -4.55 -23.43
C ARG A 150 5.57 -5.44 -22.35
N ARG A 151 5.52 -6.76 -22.52
CA ARG A 151 6.21 -7.70 -21.61
C ARG A 151 7.73 -7.55 -21.69
N LYS A 152 8.30 -7.36 -22.87
CA LYS A 152 9.75 -7.12 -23.05
C LYS A 152 10.16 -5.80 -22.40
N ILE A 153 9.40 -4.73 -22.61
CA ILE A 153 9.65 -3.42 -21.96
C ILE A 153 9.61 -3.59 -20.44
N HIS A 154 8.58 -4.25 -19.91
CA HIS A 154 8.44 -4.47 -18.48
C HIS A 154 9.60 -5.26 -17.87
N ALA A 155 10.11 -6.26 -18.54
CA ALA A 155 11.24 -7.06 -18.08
C ALA A 155 12.57 -6.30 -18.08
N SER A 156 12.72 -5.27 -18.91
CA SER A 156 14.00 -4.60 -19.15
C SER A 156 14.09 -3.21 -18.51
N PHE A 157 12.99 -2.47 -18.49
CA PHE A 157 13.01 -1.04 -18.18
C PHE A 157 11.98 -0.65 -17.09
N ASN A 158 12.29 0.41 -16.34
CA ASN A 158 11.30 1.20 -15.63
C ASN A 158 10.58 2.09 -16.63
N TRP A 159 9.25 2.02 -16.67
CA TRP A 159 8.48 2.64 -17.76
C TRP A 159 7.26 3.44 -17.27
N THR A 160 6.94 3.39 -15.97
CA THR A 160 5.77 4.09 -15.44
C THR A 160 6.05 5.57 -15.15
N GLU A 161 4.98 6.31 -14.89
CA GLU A 161 5.07 7.73 -14.47
C GLU A 161 5.14 7.86 -12.92
N GLY A 162 5.54 6.77 -12.23
CA GLY A 162 5.69 6.72 -10.78
C GLY A 162 4.98 5.55 -10.09
N CYS A 163 4.09 4.87 -10.78
CA CYS A 163 3.42 3.66 -10.28
C CYS A 163 4.37 2.45 -10.22
N ILE A 164 3.91 1.41 -9.58
CA ILE A 164 4.57 0.11 -9.48
C ILE A 164 3.82 -0.88 -10.39
N ALA A 165 4.49 -1.39 -11.42
CA ALA A 165 3.87 -2.29 -12.39
C ALA A 165 4.29 -3.74 -12.18
N LEU A 166 3.33 -4.68 -12.32
CA LEU A 166 3.50 -6.12 -12.32
C LEU A 166 2.93 -6.72 -13.61
N LYS A 167 3.25 -7.98 -13.90
CA LYS A 167 2.50 -8.72 -14.94
C LYS A 167 1.04 -8.91 -14.51
N ASN A 168 0.14 -9.09 -15.47
CA ASN A 168 -1.30 -9.25 -15.18
C ASN A 168 -1.58 -10.44 -14.27
N THR A 169 -0.92 -11.59 -14.48
CA THR A 169 -1.03 -12.76 -13.63
C THR A 169 -0.51 -12.52 -12.21
N GLU A 170 0.53 -11.70 -12.09
CA GLU A 170 1.16 -11.38 -10.81
C GLU A 170 0.29 -10.43 -9.98
N ILE A 171 -0.27 -9.36 -10.59
CA ILE A 171 -1.19 -8.46 -9.89
C ILE A 171 -2.47 -9.18 -9.46
N THR A 172 -2.98 -10.12 -10.29
CA THR A 172 -4.11 -10.99 -9.94
C THR A 172 -3.78 -11.85 -8.73
N SER A 173 -2.58 -12.43 -8.69
CA SER A 173 -2.11 -13.21 -7.54
C SER A 173 -1.89 -12.35 -6.29
N LEU A 174 -1.43 -11.10 -6.44
CA LEU A 174 -1.21 -10.17 -5.33
C LEU A 174 -2.52 -9.81 -4.62
N ARG A 175 -3.64 -9.74 -5.34
CA ARG A 175 -4.97 -9.35 -4.80
C ARG A 175 -5.39 -10.13 -3.57
N GLN A 176 -5.06 -11.42 -3.48
CA GLN A 176 -5.46 -12.28 -2.35
C GLN A 176 -4.79 -11.89 -1.01
N TYR A 177 -3.77 -11.06 -1.03
CA TYR A 177 -3.01 -10.60 0.13
C TYR A 177 -3.30 -9.14 0.50
N VAL A 178 -4.17 -8.44 -0.26
CA VAL A 178 -4.31 -6.99 -0.17
C VAL A 178 -5.76 -6.58 0.05
N SER A 179 -5.97 -5.75 1.06
CA SER A 179 -7.23 -5.09 1.39
C SER A 179 -7.04 -3.58 1.54
N ILE A 180 -8.13 -2.82 1.62
CA ILE A 180 -8.08 -1.41 2.03
C ILE A 180 -7.37 -1.32 3.40
N GLY A 181 -6.40 -0.42 3.52
CA GLY A 181 -5.58 -0.27 4.71
C GLY A 181 -4.31 -1.13 4.73
N THR A 182 -4.13 -2.08 3.80
CA THR A 182 -2.87 -2.85 3.71
C THR A 182 -1.67 -1.90 3.59
N ARG A 183 -0.70 -2.06 4.51
CA ARG A 183 0.51 -1.23 4.57
C ARG A 183 1.43 -1.53 3.40
N VAL A 184 1.98 -0.47 2.79
CA VAL A 184 2.90 -0.51 1.66
C VAL A 184 4.15 0.30 2.02
N VAL A 185 5.27 -0.37 2.25
CA VAL A 185 6.55 0.27 2.56
C VAL A 185 7.42 0.26 1.31
N ILE A 186 7.78 1.45 0.81
CA ILE A 186 8.61 1.62 -0.38
C ILE A 186 9.97 2.16 0.05
N LYS A 187 11.02 1.41 -0.25
CA LYS A 187 12.42 1.75 0.04
C LYS A 187 13.20 1.94 -1.27
N GLU A 188 14.29 2.71 -1.23
CA GLU A 188 15.22 2.84 -2.34
C GLU A 188 15.89 1.54 -2.71
#